data_be748b09a9cd505c0c019c8390cb679e
#
_entry.id   be748b09a9cd505c0c019c8390cb679e
#
_cell.length_a   1.000
_cell.length_b   1.000
_cell.length_c   1.000
_cell.angle_alpha   90.00
_cell.angle_beta   90.00
_cell.angle_gamma   90.00
#
_symmetry.space_group_name_H-M   'P 1'
#
loop_
_entity.id
_entity.type
_entity.pdbx_description
1 polymer ?
#
loop_
_entity_poly.entity_id
_entity_poly.type
_entity_poly.pdbx_seq_one_letter_code
_entity_poly.pdbx_strand_id
1 'polypeptide(L)'
;MLLAERLGVAADAVDGWTVATRLSATSFELGNRELKAYARRIAAAAVLRRAWRLVGPIRRATRPVFEVMDEPFRGELAVDATLENVAGKRFPEREDWIVERREDREQQLVLMVDVSLSMAGENLAIAAVAAAVLALKMRAEDLSVVVFESVARTVSRLEERDDPEQLVARLLAEPARGYTNIEAGLRLGGREIRRGRNPSRAGLLITDGVSTAGGDPLPAVDAFPRLHVLLTEDYKMDPALCERLAGIGRGAVFRVAHHAELPAKMLDIANRVLR
;
A
#
# COMPACT_ATOMS: atom_id res chain seq x y z
N MET A 1 14.17 5.49 -29.87
CA MET A 1 13.91 6.75 -30.58
C MET A 1 12.44 7.15 -30.53
N LEU A 2 11.50 6.40 -31.08
CA LEU A 2 10.07 6.80 -31.15
C LEU A 2 9.44 7.10 -29.79
N LEU A 3 9.79 6.37 -28.71
CA LEU A 3 9.29 6.61 -27.36
C LEU A 3 9.88 7.92 -26.77
N ALA A 4 11.17 8.17 -26.96
CA ALA A 4 11.83 9.40 -26.50
C ALA A 4 11.23 10.65 -27.12
N GLU A 5 11.03 10.62 -28.44
CA GLU A 5 10.43 11.70 -29.19
C GLU A 5 9.00 11.99 -28.72
N ARG A 6 8.20 10.94 -28.49
CA ARG A 6 6.84 11.06 -27.97
C ARG A 6 6.78 11.52 -26.52
N LEU A 7 7.77 11.16 -25.71
CA LEU A 7 7.89 11.61 -24.31
C LEU A 7 8.45 13.04 -24.19
N GLY A 8 8.96 13.62 -25.29
CA GLY A 8 9.59 14.93 -25.29
C GLY A 8 10.86 14.96 -24.42
N VAL A 9 11.62 13.87 -24.38
CA VAL A 9 12.88 13.73 -23.64
C VAL A 9 13.99 13.25 -24.57
N ALA A 10 15.24 13.59 -24.22
CA ALA A 10 16.40 13.09 -24.96
C ALA A 10 16.45 11.55 -24.90
N ALA A 11 16.93 10.92 -25.96
CA ALA A 11 16.91 9.45 -26.09
C ALA A 11 17.70 8.73 -24.99
N ASP A 12 18.74 9.35 -24.48
CA ASP A 12 19.59 8.92 -23.36
C ASP A 12 18.96 9.15 -21.98
N ALA A 13 17.98 10.06 -21.90
CA ALA A 13 17.21 10.37 -20.67
C ALA A 13 15.96 9.50 -20.49
N VAL A 14 15.66 8.60 -21.42
CA VAL A 14 14.52 7.68 -21.31
C VAL A 14 14.85 6.54 -20.36
N ASP A 15 14.70 6.79 -19.07
CA ASP A 15 14.67 5.74 -18.06
C ASP A 15 13.22 5.34 -17.73
N GLY A 16 13.06 4.20 -17.07
CA GLY A 16 11.72 3.72 -16.72
C GLY A 16 10.97 4.59 -15.73
N TRP A 17 11.68 5.41 -14.91
CA TRP A 17 11.07 6.36 -13.98
C TRP A 17 10.50 7.57 -14.74
N THR A 18 11.27 8.13 -15.66
CA THR A 18 10.80 9.19 -16.56
C THR A 18 9.57 8.72 -17.34
N VAL A 19 9.54 7.48 -17.79
CA VAL A 19 8.36 6.89 -18.45
C VAL A 19 7.18 6.82 -17.48
N ALA A 20 7.38 6.40 -16.23
CA ALA A 20 6.31 6.29 -15.23
C ALA A 20 5.71 7.66 -14.91
N THR A 21 6.54 8.68 -14.66
CA THR A 21 6.08 10.03 -14.36
C THR A 21 5.37 10.69 -15.55
N ARG A 22 5.87 10.48 -16.77
CA ARG A 22 5.25 11.04 -17.97
C ARG A 22 3.95 10.35 -18.38
N LEU A 23 3.84 9.04 -18.20
CA LEU A 23 2.58 8.32 -18.43
C LEU A 23 1.46 8.79 -17.53
N SER A 24 1.80 9.20 -16.31
CA SER A 24 0.86 9.72 -15.31
C SER A 24 0.50 11.20 -15.57
N ALA A 25 1.21 11.89 -16.44
CA ALA A 25 0.87 13.27 -16.79
C ALA A 25 -0.30 13.32 -17.76
N THR A 26 -1.24 14.23 -17.51
CA THR A 26 -2.52 14.38 -18.24
C THR A 26 -2.39 14.70 -19.73
N SER A 27 -1.28 15.29 -20.14
CA SER A 27 -1.04 15.71 -21.54
C SER A 27 -0.48 14.58 -22.40
N PHE A 28 -0.28 13.38 -21.84
CA PHE A 28 0.44 12.33 -22.53
C PHE A 28 -0.51 11.33 -23.23
N GLU A 29 -0.99 11.69 -24.42
CA GLU A 29 -1.71 10.78 -25.29
C GLU A 29 -0.76 10.12 -26.29
N LEU A 30 -0.36 8.87 -25.98
CA LEU A 30 0.21 8.00 -26.97
C LEU A 30 -0.89 7.54 -27.92
N GLY A 31 -0.91 8.07 -29.13
CA GLY A 31 -1.91 7.73 -30.15
C GLY A 31 -1.91 6.26 -30.60
N ASN A 32 -0.85 5.51 -30.28
CA ASN A 32 -0.70 4.11 -30.62
C ASN A 32 -0.90 3.22 -29.38
N ARG A 33 -1.87 2.28 -29.46
CA ARG A 33 -2.23 1.34 -28.40
C ARG A 33 -1.06 0.45 -27.98
N GLU A 34 -0.26 -0.01 -28.94
CA GLU A 34 0.88 -0.89 -28.67
C GLU A 34 2.01 -0.13 -27.96
N LEU A 35 2.30 1.09 -28.40
CA LEU A 35 3.29 1.96 -27.77
C LEU A 35 2.90 2.30 -26.32
N LYS A 36 1.60 2.54 -26.08
CA LYS A 36 1.06 2.78 -24.74
C LYS A 36 1.22 1.54 -23.84
N ALA A 37 0.93 0.35 -24.37
CA ALA A 37 1.14 -0.91 -23.63
C ALA A 37 2.62 -1.15 -23.31
N TYR A 38 3.51 -0.90 -24.26
CA TYR A 38 4.97 -1.02 -24.08
C TYR A 38 5.49 -0.02 -23.04
N ALA A 39 5.09 1.24 -23.12
CA ALA A 39 5.47 2.26 -22.14
C ALA A 39 5.01 1.90 -20.71
N ARG A 40 3.78 1.38 -20.55
CA ARG A 40 3.27 0.89 -19.27
C ARG A 40 4.10 -0.25 -18.69
N ARG A 41 4.53 -1.18 -19.52
CA ARG A 41 5.40 -2.29 -19.07
C ARG A 41 6.75 -1.76 -18.57
N ILE A 42 7.37 -0.82 -19.29
CA ILE A 42 8.64 -0.20 -18.85
C ILE A 42 8.44 0.54 -17.53
N ALA A 43 7.36 1.32 -17.41
CA ALA A 43 7.03 2.04 -16.18
C ALA A 43 6.80 1.10 -15.00
N ALA A 44 5.98 0.05 -15.18
CA ALA A 44 5.72 -0.93 -14.14
C ALA A 44 7.00 -1.65 -13.68
N ALA A 45 7.84 -2.08 -14.64
CA ALA A 45 9.12 -2.69 -14.32
C ALA A 45 10.07 -1.74 -13.55
N ALA A 46 10.05 -0.45 -13.85
CA ALA A 46 10.88 0.54 -13.14
C ALA A 46 10.36 0.78 -11.71
N VAL A 47 9.04 0.93 -11.56
CA VAL A 47 8.38 1.06 -10.26
C VAL A 47 8.67 -0.16 -9.38
N LEU A 48 8.52 -1.37 -9.92
CA LEU A 48 8.82 -2.60 -9.20
C LEU A 48 10.30 -2.73 -8.82
N ARG A 49 11.24 -2.44 -9.73
CA ARG A 49 12.67 -2.43 -9.38
C ARG A 49 12.98 -1.47 -8.26
N ARG A 50 12.32 -0.30 -8.25
CA ARG A 50 12.46 0.67 -7.17
C ARG A 50 11.87 0.13 -5.87
N ALA A 51 10.66 -0.44 -5.93
CA ALA A 51 10.01 -1.07 -4.78
C ALA A 51 10.86 -2.22 -4.20
N TRP A 52 11.44 -3.09 -5.04
CA TRP A 52 12.33 -4.18 -4.59
C TRP A 52 13.53 -3.69 -3.79
N ARG A 53 14.12 -2.57 -4.16
CA ARG A 53 15.23 -1.96 -3.39
C ARG A 53 14.77 -1.49 -2.01
N LEU A 54 13.51 -1.06 -1.89
CA LEU A 54 12.92 -0.57 -0.64
C LEU A 54 12.46 -1.71 0.27
N VAL A 55 12.03 -2.82 -0.32
CA VAL A 55 11.48 -3.98 0.38
C VAL A 55 12.52 -4.78 1.16
N GLY A 56 13.79 -4.81 0.72
CA GLY A 56 14.83 -5.62 1.34
C GLY A 56 14.95 -5.50 2.87
N PRO A 57 14.97 -4.30 3.45
CA PRO A 57 15.04 -4.11 4.90
C PRO A 57 13.70 -4.29 5.63
N ILE A 58 12.56 -4.33 4.93
CA ILE A 58 11.25 -4.46 5.56
C ILE A 58 11.02 -5.93 5.97
N ARG A 59 10.98 -6.23 7.26
CA ARG A 59 10.58 -7.53 7.78
C ARG A 59 9.07 -7.56 7.99
N ARG A 60 8.42 -8.68 7.71
CA ARG A 60 7.03 -8.89 8.11
C ARG A 60 6.96 -8.85 9.62
N ALA A 61 5.94 -8.20 10.16
CA ALA A 61 5.67 -8.28 11.58
C ALA A 61 5.29 -9.71 11.91
N THR A 62 5.91 -10.28 12.94
CA THR A 62 5.59 -11.61 13.44
C THR A 62 4.97 -11.47 14.81
N ARG A 63 4.12 -12.43 15.19
CA ARG A 63 3.62 -12.59 16.55
C ARG A 63 4.15 -13.90 17.12
N PRO A 64 4.51 -13.95 18.40
CA PRO A 64 4.77 -15.20 19.05
C PRO A 64 3.46 -16.00 19.17
N VAL A 65 3.51 -17.28 18.86
CA VAL A 65 2.44 -18.25 19.10
C VAL A 65 3.05 -19.35 19.94
N PHE A 66 2.41 -19.61 21.09
CA PHE A 66 2.83 -20.65 22.02
C PHE A 66 1.99 -21.90 21.77
N GLU A 67 2.64 -22.98 21.42
CA GLU A 67 2.00 -24.26 21.11
C GLU A 67 2.67 -25.38 21.88
N VAL A 68 1.93 -26.44 22.15
CA VAL A 68 2.52 -27.70 22.67
C VAL A 68 3.52 -28.24 21.65
N MET A 69 4.65 -28.72 22.14
CA MET A 69 5.71 -29.26 21.29
C MET A 69 5.21 -30.45 20.46
N ASP A 70 5.22 -30.30 19.12
CA ASP A 70 4.78 -31.31 18.16
C ASP A 70 5.95 -31.83 17.29
N GLU A 71 5.79 -32.95 16.62
CA GLU A 71 6.78 -33.47 15.68
C GLU A 71 6.38 -33.22 14.23
N PRO A 72 7.35 -32.79 13.39
CA PRO A 72 8.73 -32.43 13.71
C PRO A 72 8.82 -31.12 14.51
N PHE A 73 9.75 -31.06 15.46
CA PHE A 73 9.99 -29.87 16.30
C PHE A 73 10.17 -28.61 15.44
N ARG A 74 9.30 -27.62 15.64
CA ARG A 74 9.33 -26.34 14.92
C ARG A 74 9.16 -25.21 15.93
N GLY A 75 10.19 -24.37 16.07
CA GLY A 75 10.17 -23.23 16.98
C GLY A 75 11.31 -23.26 17.99
N GLU A 76 11.25 -22.38 18.95
CA GLU A 76 12.16 -22.30 20.08
C GLU A 76 11.43 -22.73 21.35
N LEU A 77 12.13 -23.41 22.29
CA LEU A 77 11.51 -23.77 23.56
C LEU A 77 11.15 -22.52 24.35
N ALA A 78 9.89 -22.35 24.67
CA ALA A 78 9.40 -21.31 25.57
C ALA A 78 9.65 -21.71 27.02
N VAL A 79 10.84 -21.38 27.52
CA VAL A 79 11.33 -21.86 28.83
C VAL A 79 10.37 -21.47 29.95
N ASP A 80 9.96 -20.21 30.02
CA ASP A 80 9.09 -19.73 31.11
C ASP A 80 7.72 -20.43 31.08
N ALA A 81 7.07 -20.51 29.90
CA ALA A 81 5.80 -21.21 29.76
C ALA A 81 5.91 -22.71 30.03
N THR A 82 7.02 -23.33 29.64
CA THR A 82 7.30 -24.73 29.93
C THR A 82 7.49 -24.93 31.43
N LEU A 83 8.27 -24.10 32.12
CA LEU A 83 8.50 -24.19 33.56
C LEU A 83 7.19 -24.04 34.34
N GLU A 84 6.28 -23.17 33.93
CA GLU A 84 4.96 -23.06 34.54
C GLU A 84 4.16 -24.37 34.44
N ASN A 85 4.22 -25.03 33.27
CA ASN A 85 3.49 -26.28 33.03
C ASN A 85 4.10 -27.50 33.76
N VAL A 86 5.43 -27.54 33.92
CA VAL A 86 6.11 -28.65 34.59
C VAL A 86 6.22 -28.46 36.10
N ALA A 87 5.91 -27.27 36.62
CA ALA A 87 6.01 -26.98 38.05
C ALA A 87 5.19 -27.97 38.90
N GLY A 88 5.87 -28.67 39.80
CA GLY A 88 5.25 -29.68 40.66
C GLY A 88 5.05 -31.04 40.02
N LYS A 89 5.40 -31.26 38.78
CA LYS A 89 5.34 -32.57 38.11
C LYS A 89 6.65 -33.30 38.26
N ARG A 90 6.58 -34.56 38.76
CA ARG A 90 7.76 -35.40 38.90
C ARG A 90 8.25 -35.96 37.56
N PHE A 91 7.34 -36.16 36.62
CA PHE A 91 7.60 -36.64 35.26
C PHE A 91 6.82 -35.74 34.27
N PRO A 92 7.48 -34.76 33.66
CA PRO A 92 6.86 -33.97 32.63
C PRO A 92 6.48 -34.81 31.40
N GLU A 93 5.31 -34.63 30.90
CA GLU A 93 4.81 -35.26 29.67
C GLU A 93 5.12 -34.35 28.47
N ARG A 94 4.93 -34.88 27.25
CA ARG A 94 5.19 -34.16 26.02
C ARG A 94 4.34 -32.87 25.93
N GLU A 95 3.12 -32.93 26.40
CA GLU A 95 2.15 -31.82 26.41
C GLU A 95 2.54 -30.68 27.33
N ASP A 96 3.52 -30.89 28.22
CA ASP A 96 4.01 -29.86 29.12
C ASP A 96 5.08 -28.97 28.48
N TRP A 97 5.63 -29.40 27.35
CA TRP A 97 6.66 -28.63 26.65
C TRP A 97 6.03 -27.64 25.69
N ILE A 98 6.26 -26.36 25.93
CA ILE A 98 5.72 -25.27 25.12
C ILE A 98 6.82 -24.73 24.22
N VAL A 99 6.49 -24.58 22.95
CA VAL A 99 7.37 -23.96 21.94
C VAL A 99 6.80 -22.62 21.52
N GLU A 100 7.69 -21.65 21.37
CA GLU A 100 7.40 -20.37 20.73
C GLU A 100 7.69 -20.50 19.24
N ARG A 101 6.68 -20.28 18.42
CA ARG A 101 6.80 -20.15 16.97
C ARG A 101 6.44 -18.74 16.57
N ARG A 102 7.18 -18.15 15.65
CA ARG A 102 6.86 -16.85 15.08
C ARG A 102 6.03 -17.02 13.83
N GLU A 103 4.79 -16.60 13.91
CA GLU A 103 3.90 -16.54 12.75
C GLU A 103 3.87 -15.14 12.16
N ASP A 104 3.80 -15.06 10.82
CA ASP A 104 3.57 -13.80 10.15
C ASP A 104 2.24 -13.20 10.65
N ARG A 105 2.28 -11.95 11.08
CA ARG A 105 1.08 -11.24 11.51
C ARG A 105 0.26 -10.95 10.27
N GLU A 106 -0.86 -11.61 10.15
CA GLU A 106 -1.79 -11.35 9.06
C GLU A 106 -2.46 -10.00 9.30
N GLN A 107 -2.45 -9.15 8.29
CA GLN A 107 -3.09 -7.85 8.33
C GLN A 107 -3.67 -7.56 6.96
N GLN A 108 -4.93 -7.13 6.91
CA GLN A 108 -5.57 -6.70 5.68
C GLN A 108 -5.50 -5.18 5.54
N LEU A 109 -5.17 -4.75 4.33
CA LEU A 109 -4.99 -3.35 4.00
C LEU A 109 -5.83 -2.96 2.78
N VAL A 110 -6.55 -1.86 2.90
CA VAL A 110 -7.16 -1.19 1.75
C VAL A 110 -6.37 0.06 1.44
N LEU A 111 -5.71 0.06 0.29
CA LEU A 111 -5.00 1.21 -0.26
C LEU A 111 -5.96 2.02 -1.12
N MET A 112 -6.16 3.28 -0.79
CA MET A 112 -6.98 4.22 -1.56
C MET A 112 -6.08 5.26 -2.19
N VAL A 113 -6.03 5.30 -3.51
CA VAL A 113 -5.13 6.17 -4.28
C VAL A 113 -5.94 7.23 -5.01
N ASP A 114 -5.62 8.46 -4.72
CA ASP A 114 -6.09 9.61 -5.46
C ASP A 114 -5.46 9.62 -6.87
N VAL A 115 -6.29 9.64 -7.89
CA VAL A 115 -5.90 9.75 -9.30
C VAL A 115 -6.51 10.99 -9.95
N SER A 116 -6.79 12.01 -9.15
CA SER A 116 -7.23 13.33 -9.62
C SER A 116 -6.13 14.05 -10.40
N LEU A 117 -6.48 15.16 -11.02
CA LEU A 117 -5.59 15.92 -11.88
C LEU A 117 -4.32 16.42 -11.17
N SER A 118 -4.42 16.81 -9.89
CA SER A 118 -3.30 17.25 -9.06
C SER A 118 -2.29 16.12 -8.76
N MET A 119 -2.73 14.87 -8.82
CA MET A 119 -1.85 13.71 -8.63
C MET A 119 -1.08 13.31 -9.90
N ALA A 120 -1.28 14.03 -11.01
CA ALA A 120 -0.59 13.71 -12.27
C ALA A 120 0.94 13.78 -12.14
N GLY A 121 1.64 12.88 -12.82
CA GLY A 121 3.10 12.91 -12.89
C GLY A 121 3.78 12.23 -11.71
N GLU A 122 4.60 12.96 -10.95
CA GLU A 122 5.43 12.39 -9.88
C GLU A 122 4.61 11.81 -8.73
N ASN A 123 3.52 12.49 -8.33
CA ASN A 123 2.67 12.05 -7.22
C ASN A 123 2.04 10.67 -7.48
N LEU A 124 1.52 10.43 -8.69
CA LEU A 124 0.98 9.12 -9.05
C LEU A 124 2.09 8.06 -9.17
N ALA A 125 3.28 8.43 -9.63
CA ALA A 125 4.42 7.51 -9.65
C ALA A 125 4.88 7.15 -8.21
N ILE A 126 4.86 8.10 -7.26
CA ILE A 126 5.09 7.87 -5.83
C ILE A 126 4.04 6.89 -5.28
N ALA A 127 2.76 7.13 -5.57
CA ALA A 127 1.67 6.25 -5.15
C ALA A 127 1.81 4.83 -5.72
N ALA A 128 2.25 4.70 -6.97
CA ALA A 128 2.50 3.41 -7.61
C ALA A 128 3.67 2.65 -6.94
N VAL A 129 4.75 3.34 -6.53
CA VAL A 129 5.84 2.72 -5.76
C VAL A 129 5.36 2.29 -4.38
N ALA A 130 4.57 3.11 -3.69
CA ALA A 130 3.99 2.74 -2.40
C ALA A 130 3.11 1.49 -2.51
N ALA A 131 2.24 1.43 -3.53
CA ALA A 131 1.42 0.27 -3.83
C ALA A 131 2.27 -0.99 -4.13
N ALA A 132 3.34 -0.83 -4.92
CA ALA A 132 4.27 -1.91 -5.25
C ALA A 132 4.99 -2.45 -4.00
N VAL A 133 5.47 -1.58 -3.12
CA VAL A 133 6.12 -1.99 -1.85
C VAL A 133 5.16 -2.80 -0.99
N LEU A 134 3.91 -2.34 -0.85
CA LEU A 134 2.89 -3.05 -0.09
C LEU A 134 2.54 -4.39 -0.73
N ALA A 135 2.35 -4.44 -2.06
CA ALA A 135 2.06 -5.67 -2.79
C ALA A 135 3.19 -6.72 -2.70
N LEU A 136 4.45 -6.28 -2.62
CA LEU A 136 5.60 -7.17 -2.43
C LEU A 136 5.75 -7.65 -0.97
N LYS A 137 5.17 -6.94 0.00
CA LYS A 137 5.29 -7.26 1.44
C LYS A 137 4.10 -8.00 2.00
N MET A 138 2.95 -7.80 1.44
CA MET A 138 1.72 -8.44 1.88
C MET A 138 1.43 -9.70 1.06
N ARG A 139 0.51 -10.51 1.52
CA ARG A 139 -0.10 -11.53 0.68
C ARG A 139 -1.04 -10.82 -0.30
N ALA A 140 -1.15 -11.33 -1.52
CA ALA A 140 -1.99 -10.72 -2.53
C ALA A 140 -3.46 -10.60 -2.07
N GLU A 141 -3.96 -11.62 -1.38
CA GLU A 141 -5.31 -11.67 -0.83
C GLU A 141 -5.59 -10.69 0.32
N ASP A 142 -4.54 -10.13 0.92
CA ASP A 142 -4.63 -9.20 2.07
C ASP A 142 -4.55 -7.73 1.66
N LEU A 143 -4.33 -7.44 0.38
CA LEU A 143 -4.24 -6.10 -0.17
C LEU A 143 -5.38 -5.82 -1.15
N SER A 144 -6.17 -4.78 -0.88
CA SER A 144 -7.10 -4.20 -1.85
C SER A 144 -6.61 -2.84 -2.29
N VAL A 145 -6.84 -2.50 -3.56
CA VAL A 145 -6.50 -1.19 -4.12
C VAL A 145 -7.75 -0.56 -4.73
N VAL A 146 -8.07 0.62 -4.24
CA VAL A 146 -9.13 1.50 -4.71
C VAL A 146 -8.48 2.74 -5.31
N VAL A 147 -8.95 3.18 -6.44
CA VAL A 147 -8.59 4.49 -7.01
C VAL A 147 -9.80 5.40 -6.99
N PHE A 148 -9.58 6.68 -6.81
CA PHE A 148 -10.66 7.65 -6.83
C PHE A 148 -10.23 8.97 -7.45
N GLU A 149 -11.19 9.61 -8.08
CA GLU A 149 -11.17 10.99 -8.57
C GLU A 149 -12.56 11.59 -8.29
N SER A 150 -13.35 11.98 -9.26
CA SER A 150 -14.77 12.36 -9.09
C SER A 150 -15.62 11.16 -8.66
N VAL A 151 -15.23 9.95 -9.05
CA VAL A 151 -15.82 8.67 -8.67
C VAL A 151 -14.74 7.70 -8.21
N ALA A 152 -15.12 6.72 -7.37
CA ALA A 152 -14.21 5.71 -6.90
C ALA A 152 -14.41 4.36 -7.60
N ARG A 153 -13.31 3.63 -7.85
CA ARG A 153 -13.28 2.31 -8.50
C ARG A 153 -12.34 1.37 -7.78
N THR A 154 -12.67 0.10 -7.73
CA THR A 154 -11.78 -0.95 -7.20
C THR A 154 -10.88 -1.45 -8.33
N VAL A 155 -9.57 -1.40 -8.13
CA VAL A 155 -8.54 -1.94 -9.02
C VAL A 155 -8.24 -3.39 -8.65
N SER A 156 -8.12 -3.69 -7.36
CA SER A 156 -7.92 -5.03 -6.80
C SER A 156 -8.75 -5.17 -5.53
N ARG A 157 -9.43 -6.30 -5.36
CA ARG A 157 -10.25 -6.58 -4.18
C ARG A 157 -9.48 -7.37 -3.15
N LEU A 158 -9.89 -7.29 -1.87
CA LEU A 158 -9.47 -8.26 -0.88
C LEU A 158 -9.88 -9.67 -1.33
N GLU A 159 -9.05 -10.66 -1.03
CA GLU A 159 -9.19 -12.06 -1.43
C GLU A 159 -8.87 -12.36 -2.92
N GLU A 160 -8.64 -11.34 -3.76
CA GLU A 160 -8.08 -11.53 -5.10
C GLU A 160 -6.56 -11.72 -5.02
N ARG A 161 -6.04 -12.65 -5.82
CA ARG A 161 -4.59 -12.95 -5.89
C ARG A 161 -3.97 -12.26 -7.09
N ASP A 162 -3.89 -10.95 -7.03
CA ASP A 162 -3.23 -10.19 -8.08
C ASP A 162 -1.70 -10.26 -7.96
N ASP A 163 -1.06 -10.48 -9.10
CA ASP A 163 0.39 -10.33 -9.19
C ASP A 163 0.79 -8.85 -9.04
N PRO A 164 1.83 -8.54 -8.23
CA PRO A 164 2.30 -7.16 -8.03
C PRO A 164 2.58 -6.39 -9.34
N GLU A 165 3.08 -7.06 -10.38
CA GLU A 165 3.33 -6.43 -11.69
C GLU A 165 2.03 -6.00 -12.35
N GLN A 166 1.02 -6.87 -12.33
CA GLN A 166 -0.29 -6.58 -12.91
C GLN A 166 -1.01 -5.47 -12.13
N LEU A 167 -0.91 -5.48 -10.80
CA LEU A 167 -1.47 -4.44 -9.96
C LEU A 167 -0.87 -3.07 -10.28
N VAL A 168 0.46 -2.97 -10.34
CA VAL A 168 1.16 -1.73 -10.67
C VAL A 168 0.83 -1.28 -12.10
N ALA A 169 0.77 -2.20 -13.05
CA ALA A 169 0.42 -1.89 -14.43
C ALA A 169 -1.02 -1.34 -14.55
N ARG A 170 -1.97 -1.91 -13.79
CA ARG A 170 -3.35 -1.39 -13.73
C ARG A 170 -3.41 -0.01 -13.08
N LEU A 171 -2.69 0.21 -11.99
CA LEU A 171 -2.64 1.51 -11.32
C LEU A 171 -2.07 2.59 -12.24
N LEU A 172 -0.96 2.31 -12.92
CA LEU A 172 -0.35 3.23 -13.90
C LEU A 172 -1.19 3.38 -15.19
N ALA A 173 -2.19 2.53 -15.40
CA ALA A 173 -3.14 2.66 -16.49
C ALA A 173 -4.26 3.66 -16.19
N GLU A 174 -4.50 3.97 -14.93
CA GLU A 174 -5.50 4.95 -14.52
C GLU A 174 -5.07 6.34 -14.99
N PRO A 175 -5.93 7.05 -15.74
CA PRO A 175 -5.61 8.41 -16.16
C PRO A 175 -5.78 9.35 -14.97
N ALA A 176 -4.79 10.19 -14.71
CA ALA A 176 -4.95 11.31 -13.78
C ALA A 176 -5.90 12.35 -14.40
N ARG A 177 -7.10 12.46 -13.84
CA ARG A 177 -8.16 13.34 -14.36
C ARG A 177 -9.23 13.62 -13.32
N GLY A 178 -10.11 14.57 -13.63
CA GLY A 178 -11.29 14.84 -12.81
C GLY A 178 -10.98 15.63 -11.54
N TYR A 179 -12.00 15.73 -10.71
CA TYR A 179 -11.96 16.38 -9.41
C TYR A 179 -11.59 15.35 -8.32
N THR A 180 -11.25 15.82 -7.14
CA THR A 180 -10.89 14.97 -6.00
C THR A 180 -12.10 14.77 -5.10
N ASN A 181 -12.64 13.56 -5.04
CA ASN A 181 -13.74 13.16 -4.15
C ASN A 181 -13.23 12.15 -3.12
N ILE A 182 -12.62 12.68 -2.05
CA ILE A 182 -12.06 11.85 -0.96
C ILE A 182 -13.16 11.04 -0.29
N GLU A 183 -14.38 11.60 -0.14
CA GLU A 183 -15.51 10.88 0.43
C GLU A 183 -15.82 9.60 -0.36
N ALA A 184 -15.88 9.68 -1.70
CA ALA A 184 -16.13 8.51 -2.54
C ALA A 184 -15.04 7.44 -2.38
N GLY A 185 -13.77 7.84 -2.32
CA GLY A 185 -12.64 6.96 -2.05
C GLY A 185 -12.77 6.23 -0.72
N LEU A 186 -13.02 6.97 0.36
CA LEU A 186 -13.20 6.42 1.70
C LEU A 186 -14.44 5.52 1.80
N ARG A 187 -15.58 5.91 1.20
CA ARG A 187 -16.79 5.07 1.19
C ARG A 187 -16.57 3.75 0.47
N LEU A 188 -15.88 3.75 -0.67
CA LEU A 188 -15.56 2.53 -1.40
C LEU A 188 -14.52 1.70 -0.63
N GLY A 189 -13.45 2.31 -0.13
CA GLY A 189 -12.47 1.65 0.71
C GLY A 189 -13.09 1.05 1.97
N GLY A 190 -14.03 1.75 2.60
CA GLY A 190 -14.81 1.26 3.74
C GLY A 190 -15.70 0.05 3.41
N ARG A 191 -16.18 -0.06 2.17
CA ARG A 191 -16.87 -1.28 1.71
C ARG A 191 -15.92 -2.45 1.53
N GLU A 192 -14.75 -2.19 0.94
CA GLU A 192 -13.74 -3.24 0.75
C GLU A 192 -13.18 -3.73 2.10
N ILE A 193 -12.88 -2.85 3.06
CA ILE A 193 -12.34 -3.27 4.36
C ILE A 193 -13.31 -4.11 5.18
N ARG A 194 -14.63 -3.87 5.02
CA ARG A 194 -15.67 -4.70 5.66
C ARG A 194 -15.78 -6.10 5.08
N ARG A 195 -15.29 -6.35 3.86
CA ARG A 195 -15.23 -7.70 3.26
C ARG A 195 -14.15 -8.55 3.94
N GLY A 196 -13.12 -7.90 4.46
CA GLY A 196 -12.03 -8.57 5.13
C GLY A 196 -12.47 -9.31 6.39
N ARG A 197 -11.92 -10.50 6.61
CA ARG A 197 -12.21 -11.36 7.76
C ARG A 197 -11.20 -11.21 8.89
N ASN A 198 -10.03 -10.67 8.59
CA ASN A 198 -8.99 -10.48 9.58
C ASN A 198 -9.36 -9.36 10.56
N PRO A 199 -9.25 -9.56 11.89
CA PRO A 199 -9.47 -8.51 12.87
C PRO A 199 -8.47 -7.35 12.74
N SER A 200 -7.25 -7.63 12.29
CA SER A 200 -6.23 -6.60 12.03
C SER A 200 -6.42 -6.03 10.63
N ARG A 201 -7.08 -4.88 10.54
CA ARG A 201 -7.40 -4.21 9.28
C ARG A 201 -7.09 -2.72 9.35
N ALA A 202 -6.53 -2.18 8.27
CA ALA A 202 -6.23 -0.76 8.15
C ALA A 202 -6.54 -0.22 6.75
N GLY A 203 -6.78 1.08 6.66
CA GLY A 203 -6.79 1.84 5.42
C GLY A 203 -5.52 2.69 5.30
N LEU A 204 -5.03 2.85 4.08
CA LEU A 204 -4.01 3.83 3.72
C LEU A 204 -4.55 4.69 2.57
N LEU A 205 -4.75 5.97 2.83
CA LEU A 205 -5.16 6.97 1.85
C LEU A 205 -3.93 7.69 1.31
N ILE A 206 -3.75 7.73 -0.01
CA ILE A 206 -2.70 8.52 -0.68
C ILE A 206 -3.38 9.64 -1.45
N THR A 207 -3.11 10.90 -1.09
CA THR A 207 -3.73 12.10 -1.65
C THR A 207 -2.91 13.35 -1.34
N ASP A 208 -3.13 14.45 -2.04
CA ASP A 208 -2.68 15.81 -1.66
C ASP A 208 -3.62 16.46 -0.62
N GLY A 209 -4.75 15.83 -0.31
CA GLY A 209 -5.72 16.27 0.68
C GLY A 209 -6.73 17.30 0.19
N VAL A 210 -6.62 17.79 -1.05
CA VAL A 210 -7.51 18.84 -1.58
C VAL A 210 -8.80 18.22 -2.12
N SER A 211 -9.86 18.18 -1.30
CA SER A 211 -11.18 17.71 -1.74
C SER A 211 -11.91 18.80 -2.55
N THR A 212 -12.13 18.55 -3.83
CA THR A 212 -12.78 19.49 -4.76
C THR A 212 -14.17 19.05 -5.22
N ALA A 213 -14.58 17.83 -4.87
CA ALA A 213 -15.89 17.27 -5.17
C ALA A 213 -16.36 16.34 -4.03
N GLY A 214 -17.64 16.01 -4.04
CA GLY A 214 -18.26 15.18 -2.98
C GLY A 214 -18.68 16.00 -1.76
N GLY A 215 -19.05 15.30 -0.69
CA GLY A 215 -19.41 15.87 0.57
C GLY A 215 -18.26 15.85 1.59
N ASP A 216 -18.58 15.97 2.87
CA ASP A 216 -17.61 15.86 3.96
C ASP A 216 -17.07 14.42 4.04
N PRO A 217 -15.75 14.21 3.88
CA PRO A 217 -15.16 12.89 3.95
C PRO A 217 -15.05 12.32 5.38
N LEU A 218 -15.13 13.16 6.42
CA LEU A 218 -14.87 12.75 7.80
C LEU A 218 -15.79 11.62 8.30
N PRO A 219 -17.11 11.60 8.03
CA PRO A 219 -17.97 10.51 8.47
C PRO A 219 -17.63 9.16 7.84
N ALA A 220 -16.99 9.16 6.67
CA ALA A 220 -16.61 7.91 6.01
C ALA A 220 -15.40 7.22 6.68
N VAL A 221 -14.66 7.91 7.53
CA VAL A 221 -13.52 7.37 8.30
C VAL A 221 -13.96 6.30 9.31
N ASP A 222 -15.17 6.38 9.85
CA ASP A 222 -15.71 5.43 10.84
C ASP A 222 -15.75 3.97 10.34
N ALA A 223 -15.68 3.79 9.02
CA ALA A 223 -15.61 2.45 8.43
C ALA A 223 -14.29 1.73 8.68
N PHE A 224 -13.24 2.46 9.06
CA PHE A 224 -11.89 1.92 9.20
C PHE A 224 -11.52 1.76 10.68
N PRO A 225 -11.08 0.55 11.12
CA PRO A 225 -10.50 0.37 12.45
C PRO A 225 -9.27 1.25 12.68
N ARG A 226 -8.49 1.45 11.59
CA ARG A 226 -7.36 2.38 11.54
C ARG A 226 -7.25 2.96 10.13
N LEU A 227 -7.05 4.27 10.01
CA LEU A 227 -6.84 4.97 8.75
C LEU A 227 -5.55 5.79 8.81
N HIS A 228 -4.59 5.44 7.97
CA HIS A 228 -3.38 6.23 7.75
C HIS A 228 -3.53 7.09 6.49
N VAL A 229 -2.79 8.19 6.45
CA VAL A 229 -2.76 9.06 5.28
C VAL A 229 -1.32 9.26 4.84
N LEU A 230 -1.05 9.01 3.57
CA LEU A 230 0.18 9.43 2.89
C LEU A 230 -0.14 10.69 2.09
N LEU A 231 0.29 11.82 2.62
CA LEU A 231 0.17 13.13 1.99
C LEU A 231 1.32 13.31 1.00
N THR A 232 0.98 13.44 -0.28
CA THR A 232 1.93 13.86 -1.31
C THR A 232 1.96 15.38 -1.35
N GLU A 233 3.16 15.96 -1.23
CA GLU A 233 3.30 17.41 -1.22
C GLU A 233 3.25 17.96 -2.65
N ASP A 234 2.37 18.91 -2.87
CA ASP A 234 2.25 19.69 -4.10
C ASP A 234 2.01 21.17 -3.76
N TYR A 235 1.99 22.04 -4.78
CA TYR A 235 1.75 23.47 -4.64
C TYR A 235 0.43 23.80 -3.91
N LYS A 236 -0.58 22.95 -4.09
CA LYS A 236 -1.85 23.03 -3.36
C LYS A 236 -2.05 21.72 -2.62
N MET A 237 -2.02 21.76 -1.30
CA MET A 237 -2.29 20.62 -0.44
C MET A 237 -3.13 21.06 0.77
N ASP A 238 -3.90 20.13 1.34
CA ASP A 238 -4.64 20.34 2.61
C ASP A 238 -4.15 19.38 3.68
N PRO A 239 -3.04 19.73 4.38
CA PRO A 239 -2.55 18.93 5.50
C PRO A 239 -3.53 18.86 6.66
N ALA A 240 -4.33 19.92 6.87
CA ALA A 240 -5.27 19.98 8.00
C ALA A 240 -6.39 18.95 7.85
N LEU A 241 -6.92 18.77 6.64
CA LEU A 241 -7.88 17.71 6.37
C LEU A 241 -7.23 16.32 6.56
N CYS A 242 -6.02 16.10 6.07
CA CYS A 242 -5.30 14.84 6.22
C CYS A 242 -5.05 14.49 7.71
N GLU A 243 -4.68 15.47 8.53
CA GLU A 243 -4.48 15.31 9.97
C GLU A 243 -5.80 14.96 10.69
N ARG A 244 -6.90 15.59 10.31
CA ARG A 244 -8.23 15.28 10.84
C ARG A 244 -8.67 13.86 10.47
N LEU A 245 -8.51 13.46 9.21
CA LEU A 245 -8.84 12.10 8.74
C LEU A 245 -8.04 11.03 9.49
N ALA A 246 -6.71 11.21 9.60
CA ALA A 246 -5.86 10.28 10.32
C ALA A 246 -6.15 10.28 11.83
N GLY A 247 -6.43 11.45 12.43
CA GLY A 247 -6.78 11.58 13.84
C GLY A 247 -8.06 10.83 14.20
N ILE A 248 -9.14 11.02 13.45
CA ILE A 248 -10.41 10.28 13.62
C ILE A 248 -10.17 8.78 13.38
N GLY A 249 -9.40 8.43 12.34
CA GLY A 249 -9.05 7.07 11.98
C GLY A 249 -8.00 6.41 12.87
N ARG A 250 -7.56 7.04 13.97
CA ARG A 250 -6.54 6.51 14.91
C ARG A 250 -5.25 6.08 14.19
N GLY A 251 -4.93 6.72 13.08
CA GLY A 251 -3.78 6.46 12.25
C GLY A 251 -2.68 7.53 12.40
N ALA A 252 -1.86 7.64 11.37
CA ALA A 252 -0.80 8.63 11.28
C ALA A 252 -0.79 9.27 9.89
N VAL A 253 -0.29 10.50 9.81
CA VAL A 253 0.01 11.17 8.54
C VAL A 253 1.49 11.01 8.24
N PHE A 254 1.79 10.58 7.03
CA PHE A 254 3.14 10.53 6.46
C PHE A 254 3.20 11.56 5.35
N ARG A 255 4.27 12.36 5.30
CA ARG A 255 4.45 13.39 4.29
C ARG A 255 5.60 13.00 3.36
N VAL A 256 5.39 13.11 2.06
CA VAL A 256 6.40 12.84 1.03
C VAL A 256 6.37 13.98 0.02
N ALA A 257 7.42 14.80 0.01
CA ALA A 257 7.58 15.89 -0.95
C ALA A 257 8.18 15.40 -2.27
N HIS A 258 9.17 14.51 -2.19
CA HIS A 258 9.89 14.02 -3.35
C HIS A 258 10.10 12.52 -3.29
N HIS A 259 10.17 11.91 -4.49
CA HIS A 259 10.43 10.47 -4.59
C HIS A 259 11.72 10.01 -3.90
N ALA A 260 12.68 10.89 -3.67
CA ALA A 260 13.91 10.58 -2.95
C ALA A 260 13.69 10.27 -1.46
N GLU A 261 12.62 10.82 -0.84
CA GLU A 261 12.25 10.58 0.55
C GLU A 261 11.47 9.27 0.74
N LEU A 262 10.89 8.77 -0.34
CA LEU A 262 10.03 7.60 -0.31
C LEU A 262 10.66 6.37 0.36
N PRO A 263 11.98 6.06 0.18
CA PRO A 263 12.60 4.91 0.84
C PRO A 263 12.45 4.91 2.36
N ALA A 264 12.84 6.01 3.00
CA ALA A 264 12.77 6.15 4.45
C ALA A 264 11.32 6.16 4.95
N LYS A 265 10.45 6.87 4.23
CA LYS A 265 9.03 6.96 4.57
C LYS A 265 8.30 5.64 4.38
N MET A 266 8.59 4.87 3.31
CA MET A 266 7.98 3.57 3.10
C MET A 266 8.35 2.55 4.18
N LEU A 267 9.57 2.62 4.72
CA LEU A 267 9.95 1.80 5.86
C LEU A 267 9.11 2.15 7.10
N ASP A 268 8.92 3.44 7.38
CA ASP A 268 8.09 3.91 8.50
C ASP A 268 6.60 3.56 8.30
N ILE A 269 6.07 3.80 7.09
CA ILE A 269 4.71 3.43 6.71
C ILE A 269 4.51 1.92 6.90
N ALA A 270 5.37 1.09 6.31
CA ALA A 270 5.25 -0.36 6.42
C ALA A 270 5.32 -0.82 7.89
N ASN A 271 6.22 -0.25 8.68
CA ASN A 271 6.34 -0.58 10.10
C ASN A 271 5.12 -0.17 10.93
N ARG A 272 4.41 0.90 10.57
CA ARG A 272 3.21 1.35 11.30
C ARG A 272 1.92 0.78 10.77
N VAL A 273 1.85 0.58 9.46
CA VAL A 273 0.66 0.07 8.77
C VAL A 273 0.57 -1.44 8.87
N LEU A 274 1.72 -2.15 8.89
CA LEU A 274 1.79 -3.62 8.96
C LEU A 274 2.06 -4.16 10.39
N ARG A 275 1.91 -3.34 11.42
CA ARG A 275 1.94 -3.71 12.84
C ARG A 275 0.54 -3.77 13.38
#